data_7ddd99c23861a40e7d8db57b4f7230f9
#
_entry.id   7ddd99c23861a40e7d8db57b4f7230f9
#
_cell.length_a   1.000
_cell.length_b   1.000
_cell.length_c   1.000
_cell.angle_alpha   90.00
_cell.angle_beta   90.00
_cell.angle_gamma   90.00
#
_symmetry.space_group_name_H-M   'P 1'
#
loop_
_entity.id
_entity.type
_entity.pdbx_description
1 polymer ?
#
loop_
_entity_poly.entity_id
_entity_poly.type
_entity_poly.pdbx_seq_one_letter_code
_entity_poly.pdbx_strand_id
1 'polypeptide(L)'
;MLLLAPILIYFLHMRSQNLLCDVTIVAEDMEIAAHRVVLAACSPYFHAMFTGEMSESRAKRIRIKEVDGWTLRILIDYIYTAEIQVTEENVQVLLPAAGLLQLQDVKRTCCEFLESQLHPVNCLGIRAFADMHACTDLLNKANTYAEQHFSDVVLSEEYLNLGVEQVCSLISSDKLTIASEEKVFEAVIAWVNHDKDVRQELMARLMEHVRLPLLSREYLVQRVEEEILVKNSSACKDYLIEAMKYHLLPTEQRALMKSTRTKLRTPVSLPKLMMVVGGQAPKAIRSVECYDFKEERWHQVAELPSRRCRAGMVYMGGMVYAVGGFNGSLRVRTVDSYDPVKDQWTSVANMQDRRSTLGAAVLNGLLYAVGGFDGSTGLSSVEVYNLKTNEWFHVAPMNTRRSSVGVGVVGGKLYAVGGYDGASRQCLSSVECYDANTNEWSYVAEMSTRRSGAGFFYSLKLFYFSRCIQHELFQVKLHNIIFLRLFFHLGQFFVKYSTQWCFLATPFKYLPVIVLTCFIIGRDVATNKMDGLPVCSVGG
;
A
#
# COMPACT_ATOMS: atom_id res chain seq x y z
N MET A 1 40.16 6.44 4.53
CA MET A 1 39.82 5.39 3.56
C MET A 1 40.75 5.29 2.34
N LEU A 2 41.40 6.35 1.88
CA LEU A 2 42.25 6.37 0.67
C LEU A 2 43.63 5.66 0.79
N LEU A 3 44.07 5.27 1.97
CA LEU A 3 45.40 4.62 2.19
C LEU A 3 45.33 3.09 2.41
N LEU A 4 44.16 2.51 2.62
CA LEU A 4 44.00 1.07 2.90
C LEU A 4 43.97 0.21 1.62
N ALA A 5 43.43 0.73 0.54
CA ALA A 5 43.33 0.00 -0.73
C ALA A 5 44.70 -0.42 -1.31
N PRO A 6 45.75 0.43 -1.30
CA PRO A 6 47.06 0.01 -1.78
C PRO A 6 47.69 -1.13 -0.96
N ILE A 7 47.51 -1.13 0.35
CA ILE A 7 48.10 -2.14 1.25
C ILE A 7 47.48 -3.52 0.99
N LEU A 8 46.15 -3.60 0.82
CA LEU A 8 45.46 -4.85 0.51
C LEU A 8 45.90 -5.41 -0.84
N ILE A 9 46.10 -4.57 -1.85
CA ILE A 9 46.62 -4.99 -3.17
C ILE A 9 48.02 -5.62 -3.05
N TYR A 10 48.88 -5.06 -2.21
CA TYR A 10 50.18 -5.66 -1.96
C TYR A 10 50.09 -7.02 -1.26
N PHE A 11 49.21 -7.17 -0.27
CA PHE A 11 48.97 -8.45 0.38
C PHE A 11 48.38 -9.49 -0.58
N LEU A 12 47.48 -9.09 -1.46
CA LEU A 12 46.93 -9.95 -2.50
C LEU A 12 48.03 -10.43 -3.45
N HIS A 13 48.93 -9.53 -3.87
CA HIS A 13 50.06 -9.86 -4.73
C HIS A 13 51.04 -10.81 -4.02
N MET A 14 51.40 -10.56 -2.75
CA MET A 14 52.23 -11.47 -1.97
C MET A 14 51.59 -12.85 -1.81
N ARG A 15 50.27 -12.90 -1.55
CA ARG A 15 49.55 -14.17 -1.46
C ARG A 15 49.57 -14.94 -2.78
N SER A 16 49.37 -14.26 -3.92
CA SER A 16 49.42 -14.91 -5.24
C SER A 16 50.78 -15.53 -5.56
N GLN A 17 51.87 -14.99 -5.00
CA GLN A 17 53.23 -15.51 -5.11
C GLN A 17 53.61 -16.44 -3.94
N ASN A 18 52.68 -16.75 -3.03
CA ASN A 18 52.92 -17.51 -1.80
C ASN A 18 54.05 -16.92 -0.89
N LEU A 19 54.23 -15.59 -0.97
CA LEU A 19 55.23 -14.88 -0.19
C LEU A 19 54.67 -14.55 1.19
N LEU A 20 55.44 -14.86 2.25
CA LEU A 20 55.13 -14.61 3.65
C LEU A 20 53.78 -15.24 4.12
N CYS A 21 53.22 -16.19 3.36
CA CYS A 21 52.07 -16.95 3.82
C CYS A 21 52.48 -17.88 4.98
N ASP A 22 51.90 -17.69 6.13
CA ASP A 22 52.24 -18.38 7.39
C ASP A 22 51.17 -19.37 7.85
N VAL A 23 50.08 -19.51 7.07
CA VAL A 23 49.01 -20.49 7.31
C VAL A 23 48.41 -20.99 5.99
N THR A 24 48.00 -22.25 5.98
CA THR A 24 47.20 -22.86 4.91
C THR A 24 45.84 -23.24 5.49
N ILE A 25 44.78 -22.65 4.97
CA ILE A 25 43.40 -22.99 5.33
C ILE A 25 42.90 -24.07 4.38
N VAL A 26 42.33 -25.12 4.94
CA VAL A 26 41.88 -26.31 4.20
C VAL A 26 40.40 -26.50 4.40
N ALA A 27 39.63 -26.62 3.31
CA ALA A 27 38.25 -27.08 3.32
C ALA A 27 38.11 -28.17 2.25
N GLU A 28 37.56 -29.27 2.62
CA GLU A 28 37.47 -30.47 1.79
C GLU A 28 38.87 -30.81 1.23
N ASP A 29 39.05 -30.80 -0.09
CA ASP A 29 40.30 -31.05 -0.77
C ASP A 29 41.02 -29.77 -1.24
N MET A 30 40.47 -28.59 -0.92
CA MET A 30 41.04 -27.30 -1.32
C MET A 30 41.97 -26.75 -0.24
N GLU A 31 43.17 -26.35 -0.65
CA GLU A 31 44.14 -25.70 0.20
C GLU A 31 44.39 -24.26 -0.23
N ILE A 32 44.28 -23.32 0.71
CA ILE A 32 44.36 -21.89 0.44
C ILE A 32 45.45 -21.30 1.35
N ALA A 33 46.59 -20.90 0.74
CA ALA A 33 47.61 -20.17 1.44
C ALA A 33 47.15 -18.75 1.80
N ALA A 34 47.48 -18.31 3.02
CA ALA A 34 47.03 -17.00 3.52
C ALA A 34 48.00 -16.45 4.59
N HIS A 35 47.76 -15.19 4.98
CA HIS A 35 48.49 -14.52 6.06
C HIS A 35 47.59 -14.44 7.30
N ARG A 36 47.99 -14.99 8.43
CA ARG A 36 47.24 -14.95 9.68
C ARG A 36 46.81 -13.54 10.07
N VAL A 37 47.72 -12.59 9.94
CA VAL A 37 47.45 -11.19 10.30
C VAL A 37 46.33 -10.58 9.47
N VAL A 38 46.25 -10.88 8.17
CA VAL A 38 45.20 -10.38 7.28
C VAL A 38 43.88 -11.03 7.61
N LEU A 39 43.85 -12.36 7.77
CA LEU A 39 42.65 -13.09 8.14
C LEU A 39 42.08 -12.62 9.51
N ALA A 40 42.99 -12.47 10.52
CA ALA A 40 42.58 -12.01 11.86
C ALA A 40 42.10 -10.55 11.88
N ALA A 41 42.67 -9.69 11.02
CA ALA A 41 42.23 -8.29 10.95
C ALA A 41 40.82 -8.12 10.39
N CYS A 42 40.39 -9.03 9.50
CA CYS A 42 39.10 -8.93 8.80
C CYS A 42 38.02 -9.84 9.38
N SER A 43 38.37 -10.87 10.15
CA SER A 43 37.43 -11.87 10.66
C SER A 43 37.65 -12.10 12.15
N PRO A 44 36.67 -11.78 13.01
CA PRO A 44 36.71 -12.10 14.43
C PRO A 44 36.89 -13.62 14.70
N TYR A 45 36.39 -14.47 13.83
CA TYR A 45 36.56 -15.92 13.91
C TYR A 45 38.04 -16.30 13.78
N PHE A 46 38.74 -15.82 12.74
CA PHE A 46 40.16 -16.05 12.57
C PHE A 46 41.00 -15.33 13.63
N HIS A 47 40.58 -14.16 14.06
CA HIS A 47 41.25 -13.46 15.17
C HIS A 47 41.24 -14.32 16.44
N ALA A 48 40.11 -14.82 16.87
CA ALA A 48 40.00 -15.67 18.06
C ALA A 48 40.81 -16.97 17.91
N MET A 49 40.77 -17.57 16.70
CA MET A 49 41.49 -18.80 16.40
C MET A 49 43.04 -18.62 16.49
N PHE A 50 43.56 -17.50 16.01
CA PHE A 50 45.00 -17.30 15.96
C PHE A 50 45.60 -16.68 17.23
N THR A 51 44.80 -15.96 18.02
CA THR A 51 45.23 -15.33 19.28
C THR A 51 44.94 -16.17 20.52
N GLY A 52 44.10 -17.21 20.38
CA GLY A 52 43.74 -18.09 21.47
C GLY A 52 44.83 -19.12 21.82
N GLU A 53 44.65 -19.84 22.91
CA GLU A 53 45.54 -20.93 23.37
C GLU A 53 45.27 -22.29 22.69
N MET A 54 44.43 -22.30 21.65
CA MET A 54 44.07 -23.52 20.93
C MET A 54 45.22 -24.06 20.06
N SER A 55 45.16 -25.35 19.73
CA SER A 55 46.17 -26.02 18.87
C SER A 55 46.29 -25.36 17.49
N GLU A 56 45.19 -24.83 16.97
CA GLU A 56 45.07 -24.13 15.68
C GLU A 56 45.89 -22.85 15.65
N SER A 57 46.10 -22.19 16.79
CA SER A 57 46.94 -20.98 16.87
C SER A 57 48.40 -21.20 16.43
N ARG A 58 48.90 -22.42 16.54
CA ARG A 58 50.28 -22.81 16.17
C ARG A 58 50.36 -23.69 14.92
N ALA A 59 49.19 -24.23 14.46
CA ALA A 59 49.14 -25.16 13.34
C ALA A 59 49.38 -24.45 11.99
N LYS A 60 50.29 -24.94 11.17
CA LYS A 60 50.52 -24.41 9.81
C LYS A 60 49.36 -24.72 8.84
N ARG A 61 48.62 -25.80 9.11
CA ARG A 61 47.43 -26.21 8.32
C ARG A 61 46.25 -26.25 9.25
N ILE A 62 45.17 -25.59 8.85
CA ILE A 62 43.93 -25.49 9.63
C ILE A 62 42.77 -25.94 8.76
N ARG A 63 42.05 -26.92 9.21
CA ARG A 63 40.88 -27.43 8.51
C ARG A 63 39.62 -26.74 9.03
N ILE A 64 38.90 -26.04 8.13
CA ILE A 64 37.58 -25.49 8.40
C ILE A 64 36.55 -26.56 8.02
N LYS A 65 35.70 -26.87 8.96
CA LYS A 65 34.56 -27.80 8.76
C LYS A 65 33.32 -27.02 8.36
N GLU A 66 32.35 -27.68 7.75
CA GLU A 66 31.02 -27.13 7.42
C GLU A 66 31.00 -26.02 6.35
N VAL A 67 32.12 -25.81 5.64
CA VAL A 67 32.24 -24.91 4.50
C VAL A 67 32.89 -25.68 3.36
N ASP A 68 32.29 -25.64 2.19
CA ASP A 68 32.89 -26.21 0.98
C ASP A 68 34.12 -25.38 0.53
N GLY A 69 35.05 -26.06 -0.19
CA GLY A 69 36.33 -25.46 -0.57
C GLY A 69 36.17 -24.22 -1.47
N TRP A 70 35.20 -24.22 -2.37
CA TRP A 70 34.98 -23.11 -3.28
C TRP A 70 34.42 -21.87 -2.58
N THR A 71 33.44 -22.05 -1.73
CA THR A 71 32.87 -20.98 -0.89
C THR A 71 33.91 -20.38 0.03
N LEU A 72 34.73 -21.23 0.67
CA LEU A 72 35.83 -20.75 1.51
C LEU A 72 36.83 -19.91 0.69
N ARG A 73 37.14 -20.31 -0.53
CA ARG A 73 38.03 -19.55 -1.42
C ARG A 73 37.46 -18.18 -1.74
N ILE A 74 36.20 -18.09 -2.11
CA ILE A 74 35.51 -16.82 -2.36
C ILE A 74 35.60 -15.90 -1.14
N LEU A 75 35.33 -16.42 0.07
CA LEU A 75 35.39 -15.63 1.30
C LEU A 75 36.80 -15.18 1.67
N ILE A 76 37.79 -16.02 1.46
CA ILE A 76 39.19 -15.62 1.66
C ILE A 76 39.62 -14.60 0.59
N ASP A 77 39.23 -14.78 -0.67
CA ASP A 77 39.52 -13.81 -1.73
C ASP A 77 38.86 -12.46 -1.42
N TYR A 78 37.62 -12.45 -0.89
CA TYR A 78 36.95 -11.23 -0.40
C TYR A 78 37.76 -10.52 0.69
N ILE A 79 38.35 -11.26 1.65
CA ILE A 79 39.18 -10.65 2.71
C ILE A 79 40.37 -9.85 2.12
N TYR A 80 40.91 -10.28 0.97
CA TYR A 80 42.04 -9.61 0.30
C TYR A 80 41.62 -8.56 -0.72
N THR A 81 40.44 -8.66 -1.32
CA THR A 81 39.98 -7.77 -2.41
C THR A 81 38.89 -6.79 -1.97
N ALA A 82 38.16 -7.07 -0.90
CA ALA A 82 36.93 -6.43 -0.50
C ALA A 82 35.82 -6.48 -1.58
N GLU A 83 35.94 -7.38 -2.56
CA GLU A 83 35.00 -7.59 -3.63
C GLU A 83 34.37 -8.97 -3.53
N ILE A 84 33.05 -9.05 -3.65
CA ILE A 84 32.32 -10.32 -3.65
C ILE A 84 31.13 -10.24 -4.61
N GLN A 85 30.95 -11.30 -5.37
CA GLN A 85 29.79 -11.45 -6.24
C GLN A 85 28.80 -12.44 -5.61
N VAL A 86 27.63 -11.95 -5.25
CA VAL A 86 26.52 -12.75 -4.75
C VAL A 86 25.57 -13.06 -5.91
N THR A 87 25.24 -14.34 -6.08
CA THR A 87 24.36 -14.83 -7.14
C THR A 87 23.31 -15.77 -6.55
N GLU A 88 22.28 -16.10 -7.33
CA GLU A 88 21.24 -17.08 -6.93
C GLU A 88 21.84 -18.46 -6.62
N GLU A 89 22.90 -18.83 -7.34
CA GLU A 89 23.58 -20.13 -7.20
C GLU A 89 24.42 -20.24 -5.93
N ASN A 90 25.03 -19.14 -5.47
CA ASN A 90 26.00 -19.18 -4.37
C ASN A 90 25.47 -18.63 -3.04
N VAL A 91 24.40 -17.83 -3.04
CA VAL A 91 23.91 -17.14 -1.84
C VAL A 91 23.54 -18.10 -0.70
N GLN A 92 23.03 -19.28 -1.04
CA GLN A 92 22.57 -20.28 -0.05
C GLN A 92 23.73 -20.91 0.74
N VAL A 93 24.90 -21.05 0.11
CA VAL A 93 26.11 -21.58 0.78
C VAL A 93 26.98 -20.45 1.33
N LEU A 94 26.96 -19.30 0.68
CA LEU A 94 27.78 -18.14 1.04
C LEU A 94 27.33 -17.48 2.36
N LEU A 95 26.01 -17.33 2.58
CA LEU A 95 25.47 -16.68 3.77
C LEU A 95 25.80 -17.44 5.07
N PRO A 96 25.58 -18.78 5.16
CA PRO A 96 25.99 -19.56 6.33
C PRO A 96 27.49 -19.49 6.59
N ALA A 97 28.31 -19.66 5.55
CA ALA A 97 29.78 -19.62 5.65
C ALA A 97 30.27 -18.23 6.09
N ALA A 98 29.69 -17.14 5.57
CA ALA A 98 29.99 -15.80 6.04
C ALA A 98 29.60 -15.59 7.51
N GLY A 99 28.49 -16.19 7.93
CA GLY A 99 28.06 -16.22 9.34
C GLY A 99 29.07 -16.93 10.25
N LEU A 100 29.54 -18.12 9.84
CA LEU A 100 30.55 -18.91 10.56
C LEU A 100 31.87 -18.13 10.70
N LEU A 101 32.34 -17.54 9.62
CA LEU A 101 33.59 -16.76 9.61
C LEU A 101 33.42 -15.34 10.17
N GLN A 102 32.19 -14.96 10.61
CA GLN A 102 31.84 -13.65 11.15
C GLN A 102 32.18 -12.49 10.20
N LEU A 103 32.00 -12.69 8.90
CA LEU A 103 32.18 -11.68 7.86
C LEU A 103 30.84 -10.92 7.68
N GLN A 104 30.60 -9.94 8.55
CA GLN A 104 29.30 -9.27 8.66
C GLN A 104 28.88 -8.52 7.38
N ASP A 105 29.85 -7.92 6.66
CA ASP A 105 29.55 -7.20 5.42
C ASP A 105 29.09 -8.17 4.32
N VAL A 106 29.72 -9.35 4.20
CA VAL A 106 29.27 -10.39 3.26
C VAL A 106 27.88 -10.90 3.65
N LYS A 107 27.65 -11.18 4.95
CA LYS A 107 26.35 -11.61 5.43
C LYS A 107 25.27 -10.58 5.09
N ARG A 108 25.55 -9.27 5.28
CA ARG A 108 24.65 -8.17 4.93
C ARG A 108 24.36 -8.14 3.43
N THR A 109 25.39 -8.21 2.58
CA THR A 109 25.23 -8.22 1.11
C THR A 109 24.38 -9.40 0.64
N CYS A 110 24.57 -10.60 1.22
CA CYS A 110 23.72 -11.76 0.94
C CYS A 110 22.25 -11.51 1.34
N CYS A 111 22.02 -10.89 2.50
CA CYS A 111 20.67 -10.55 2.95
C CYS A 111 20.02 -9.49 2.04
N GLU A 112 20.75 -8.46 1.62
CA GLU A 112 20.28 -7.44 0.67
C GLU A 112 19.96 -8.05 -0.70
N PHE A 113 20.78 -9.00 -1.17
CA PHE A 113 20.49 -9.75 -2.39
C PHE A 113 19.19 -10.54 -2.26
N LEU A 114 19.02 -11.37 -1.21
CA LEU A 114 17.82 -12.16 -0.98
C LEU A 114 16.57 -11.27 -0.79
N GLU A 115 16.71 -10.11 -0.17
CA GLU A 115 15.62 -9.12 -0.07
C GLU A 115 15.17 -8.65 -1.46
N SER A 116 16.12 -8.39 -2.37
CA SER A 116 15.81 -7.94 -3.73
C SER A 116 15.14 -9.01 -4.59
N GLN A 117 15.27 -10.29 -4.22
CA GLN A 117 14.69 -11.44 -4.90
C GLN A 117 13.35 -11.90 -4.31
N LEU A 118 12.80 -11.19 -3.31
CA LEU A 118 11.51 -11.57 -2.71
C LEU A 118 10.39 -11.57 -3.75
N HIS A 119 9.71 -12.71 -3.85
CA HIS A 119 8.58 -12.95 -4.72
C HIS A 119 7.53 -13.82 -4.00
N PRO A 120 6.23 -13.77 -4.35
CA PRO A 120 5.21 -14.59 -3.70
C PRO A 120 5.49 -16.09 -3.67
N VAL A 121 6.26 -16.61 -4.62
CA VAL A 121 6.58 -18.05 -4.71
C VAL A 121 7.80 -18.49 -3.91
N ASN A 122 8.64 -17.56 -3.39
CA ASN A 122 9.88 -17.87 -2.67
C ASN A 122 10.00 -17.18 -1.30
N CYS A 123 9.09 -16.28 -0.96
CA CYS A 123 9.22 -15.46 0.25
C CYS A 123 9.13 -16.28 1.55
N LEU A 124 8.41 -17.38 1.56
CA LEU A 124 8.29 -18.26 2.73
C LEU A 124 9.54 -19.10 2.93
N GLY A 125 10.17 -19.55 1.83
CA GLY A 125 11.47 -20.21 1.85
C GLY A 125 12.58 -19.27 2.33
N ILE A 126 12.65 -18.06 1.78
CA ILE A 126 13.59 -17.02 2.23
C ILE A 126 13.37 -16.68 3.71
N ARG A 127 12.11 -16.60 4.17
CA ARG A 127 11.78 -16.41 5.59
C ARG A 127 12.36 -17.52 6.47
N ALA A 128 12.14 -18.78 6.11
CA ALA A 128 12.64 -19.92 6.85
C ALA A 128 14.18 -19.94 6.87
N PHE A 129 14.81 -19.63 5.75
CA PHE A 129 16.27 -19.54 5.63
C PHE A 129 16.84 -18.41 6.49
N ALA A 130 16.20 -17.24 6.51
CA ALA A 130 16.59 -16.11 7.35
C ALA A 130 16.48 -16.42 8.85
N ASP A 131 15.45 -17.15 9.25
CA ASP A 131 15.25 -17.59 10.63
C ASP A 131 16.33 -18.57 11.06
N MET A 132 16.62 -19.58 10.23
CA MET A 132 17.65 -20.60 10.48
C MET A 132 19.06 -19.97 10.68
N HIS A 133 19.37 -18.91 9.94
CA HIS A 133 20.68 -18.23 9.98
C HIS A 133 20.69 -16.96 10.82
N ALA A 134 19.66 -16.75 11.67
CA ALA A 134 19.51 -15.60 12.56
C ALA A 134 19.71 -14.23 11.84
N CYS A 135 19.10 -14.09 10.65
CA CYS A 135 19.07 -12.86 9.88
C CYS A 135 17.79 -12.08 10.17
N THR A 136 17.69 -11.48 11.37
CA THR A 136 16.45 -10.87 11.89
C THR A 136 15.85 -9.81 10.96
N ASP A 137 16.68 -8.98 10.32
CA ASP A 137 16.19 -7.94 9.40
C ASP A 137 15.57 -8.55 8.14
N LEU A 138 16.22 -9.53 7.53
CA LEU A 138 15.68 -10.25 6.37
C LEU A 138 14.41 -11.04 6.75
N LEU A 139 14.40 -11.69 7.91
CA LEU A 139 13.23 -12.39 8.45
C LEU A 139 12.02 -11.44 8.57
N ASN A 140 12.21 -10.25 9.15
CA ASN A 140 11.16 -9.26 9.30
C ASN A 140 10.66 -8.74 7.94
N LYS A 141 11.56 -8.53 6.99
CA LYS A 141 11.22 -8.08 5.63
C LYS A 141 10.45 -9.17 4.86
N ALA A 142 10.89 -10.43 4.94
CA ALA A 142 10.20 -11.56 4.31
C ALA A 142 8.80 -11.80 4.93
N ASN A 143 8.67 -11.69 6.26
CA ASN A 143 7.35 -11.72 6.94
C ASN A 143 6.45 -10.59 6.46
N THR A 144 6.96 -9.37 6.41
CA THR A 144 6.21 -8.21 5.93
C THR A 144 5.78 -8.38 4.47
N TYR A 145 6.66 -8.92 3.63
CA TYR A 145 6.36 -9.21 2.23
C TYR A 145 5.23 -10.25 2.10
N ALA A 146 5.30 -11.35 2.86
CA ALA A 146 4.27 -12.38 2.86
C ALA A 146 2.91 -11.84 3.35
N GLU A 147 2.89 -10.97 4.37
CA GLU A 147 1.68 -10.30 4.86
C GLU A 147 1.09 -9.33 3.82
N GLN A 148 1.93 -8.63 3.07
CA GLN A 148 1.52 -7.68 2.03
C GLN A 148 0.96 -8.37 0.79
N HIS A 149 1.58 -9.48 0.37
CA HIS A 149 1.24 -10.24 -0.83
C HIS A 149 0.48 -11.53 -0.54
N PHE A 150 -0.22 -11.59 0.59
CA PHE A 150 -0.89 -12.80 1.08
C PHE A 150 -1.74 -13.52 0.01
N SER A 151 -2.50 -12.76 -0.78
CA SER A 151 -3.40 -13.33 -1.80
C SER A 151 -2.67 -14.12 -2.90
N ASP A 152 -1.42 -13.74 -3.20
CA ASP A 152 -0.60 -14.41 -4.20
C ASP A 152 0.26 -15.52 -3.56
N VAL A 153 0.74 -15.29 -2.34
CA VAL A 153 1.53 -16.25 -1.56
C VAL A 153 0.76 -17.53 -1.29
N VAL A 154 -0.53 -17.45 -0.97
CA VAL A 154 -1.37 -18.63 -0.68
C VAL A 154 -1.62 -19.53 -1.90
N LEU A 155 -1.30 -19.07 -3.10
CA LEU A 155 -1.36 -19.86 -4.33
C LEU A 155 -0.06 -20.62 -4.60
N SER A 156 1.01 -20.36 -3.85
CA SER A 156 2.32 -21.00 -4.04
C SER A 156 2.38 -22.40 -3.43
N GLU A 157 3.25 -23.24 -3.97
CA GLU A 157 3.57 -24.55 -3.39
C GLU A 157 4.22 -24.42 -2.01
N GLU A 158 5.01 -23.36 -1.78
CA GLU A 158 5.61 -23.09 -0.48
C GLU A 158 4.56 -22.99 0.61
N TYR A 159 3.45 -22.27 0.34
CA TYR A 159 2.35 -22.14 1.29
C TYR A 159 1.68 -23.49 1.57
N LEU A 160 1.41 -24.27 0.54
CA LEU A 160 0.76 -25.58 0.67
C LEU A 160 1.63 -26.59 1.45
N ASN A 161 2.95 -26.41 1.44
CA ASN A 161 3.93 -27.25 2.16
C ASN A 161 4.24 -26.76 3.58
N LEU A 162 3.68 -25.62 4.02
CA LEU A 162 3.89 -25.12 5.40
C LEU A 162 3.35 -26.11 6.46
N GLY A 163 4.02 -26.16 7.61
CA GLY A 163 3.47 -26.78 8.80
C GLY A 163 2.31 -25.98 9.41
N VAL A 164 1.44 -26.64 10.15
CA VAL A 164 0.24 -26.03 10.75
C VAL A 164 0.55 -24.78 11.60
N GLU A 165 1.63 -24.79 12.38
CA GLU A 165 2.04 -23.66 13.22
C GLU A 165 2.36 -22.42 12.37
N GLN A 166 3.04 -22.62 11.25
CA GLN A 166 3.41 -21.56 10.33
C GLN A 166 2.19 -20.98 9.62
N VAL A 167 1.24 -21.83 9.23
CA VAL A 167 -0.04 -21.37 8.64
C VAL A 167 -0.84 -20.60 9.67
N CYS A 168 -1.00 -21.13 10.91
CA CYS A 168 -1.69 -20.42 12.00
C CYS A 168 -1.05 -19.06 12.28
N SER A 169 0.28 -19.02 12.36
CA SER A 169 1.03 -17.76 12.57
C SER A 169 0.74 -16.74 11.45
N LEU A 170 0.73 -17.18 10.19
CA LEU A 170 0.49 -16.30 9.04
C LEU A 170 -0.96 -15.79 9.02
N ILE A 171 -1.96 -16.70 9.12
CA ILE A 171 -3.37 -16.33 9.03
C ILE A 171 -3.90 -15.57 10.26
N SER A 172 -3.26 -15.71 11.42
CA SER A 172 -3.62 -14.97 12.65
C SER A 172 -3.17 -13.51 12.60
N SER A 173 -2.17 -13.17 11.78
CA SER A 173 -1.60 -11.82 11.73
C SER A 173 -2.67 -10.75 11.44
N ASP A 174 -2.72 -9.73 12.30
CA ASP A 174 -3.56 -8.53 12.07
C ASP A 174 -3.12 -7.71 10.84
N LYS A 175 -1.90 -7.95 10.35
CA LYS A 175 -1.25 -7.11 9.33
C LYS A 175 -1.48 -7.58 7.90
N LEU A 176 -2.22 -8.67 7.69
CA LEU A 176 -2.49 -9.18 6.33
C LEU A 176 -3.18 -8.15 5.45
N THR A 177 -2.67 -8.00 4.24
CA THR A 177 -3.28 -7.18 3.18
C THR A 177 -4.19 -8.08 2.34
N ILE A 178 -5.49 -8.04 2.63
CA ILE A 178 -6.51 -8.86 1.96
C ILE A 178 -7.72 -8.00 1.58
N ALA A 179 -8.43 -8.39 0.50
CA ALA A 179 -9.66 -7.76 0.07
C ALA A 179 -10.82 -8.03 1.03
N SER A 180 -10.91 -9.29 1.43
CA SER A 180 -11.92 -9.81 2.35
C SER A 180 -11.37 -11.03 3.06
N GLU A 181 -11.98 -11.40 4.19
CA GLU A 181 -11.66 -12.63 4.91
C GLU A 181 -11.97 -13.91 4.10
N GLU A 182 -12.72 -13.80 3.00
CA GLU A 182 -12.96 -14.88 2.04
C GLU A 182 -11.63 -15.50 1.57
N LYS A 183 -10.61 -14.64 1.30
CA LYS A 183 -9.29 -15.10 0.88
C LYS A 183 -8.59 -15.94 1.94
N VAL A 184 -8.77 -15.59 3.22
CA VAL A 184 -8.19 -16.38 4.33
C VAL A 184 -8.92 -17.71 4.46
N PHE A 185 -10.25 -17.72 4.36
CA PHE A 185 -11.02 -18.94 4.37
C PHE A 185 -10.63 -19.90 3.23
N GLU A 186 -10.57 -19.39 1.98
CA GLU A 186 -10.17 -20.20 0.83
C GLU A 186 -8.72 -20.71 0.94
N ALA A 187 -7.81 -19.92 1.51
CA ALA A 187 -6.44 -20.35 1.76
C ALA A 187 -6.39 -21.52 2.77
N VAL A 188 -7.19 -21.48 3.82
CA VAL A 188 -7.30 -22.58 4.79
C VAL A 188 -7.84 -23.83 4.11
N ILE A 189 -8.91 -23.70 3.33
CA ILE A 189 -9.50 -24.82 2.59
C ILE A 189 -8.50 -25.42 1.59
N ALA A 190 -7.77 -24.60 0.85
CA ALA A 190 -6.75 -25.06 -0.10
C ALA A 190 -5.64 -25.85 0.62
N TRP A 191 -5.14 -25.33 1.76
CA TRP A 191 -4.09 -26.00 2.53
C TRP A 191 -4.55 -27.35 3.12
N VAL A 192 -5.77 -27.41 3.65
CA VAL A 192 -6.32 -28.68 4.19
C VAL A 192 -6.52 -29.69 3.07
N ASN A 193 -7.07 -29.26 1.92
CA ASN A 193 -7.34 -30.15 0.79
C ASN A 193 -6.07 -30.66 0.09
N HIS A 194 -4.92 -29.99 0.26
CA HIS A 194 -3.64 -30.44 -0.31
C HIS A 194 -3.19 -31.80 0.27
N ASP A 195 -3.49 -32.05 1.55
CA ASP A 195 -3.25 -33.34 2.23
C ASP A 195 -4.41 -33.61 3.18
N LYS A 196 -5.58 -33.94 2.62
CA LYS A 196 -6.83 -34.00 3.35
C LYS A 196 -6.81 -35.05 4.44
N ASP A 197 -6.21 -36.22 4.20
CA ASP A 197 -6.21 -37.34 5.11
C ASP A 197 -5.52 -37.03 6.45
N VAL A 198 -4.45 -36.21 6.39
CA VAL A 198 -3.67 -35.81 7.56
C VAL A 198 -4.20 -34.50 8.17
N ARG A 199 -4.70 -33.57 7.34
CA ARG A 199 -4.93 -32.17 7.72
C ARG A 199 -6.39 -31.85 8.12
N GLN A 200 -7.36 -32.73 7.80
CA GLN A 200 -8.76 -32.46 8.12
C GLN A 200 -9.04 -32.26 9.62
N GLU A 201 -8.30 -32.96 10.50
CA GLU A 201 -8.45 -32.81 11.96
C GLU A 201 -7.94 -31.46 12.47
N LEU A 202 -7.06 -30.80 11.70
CA LEU A 202 -6.50 -29.49 12.04
C LEU A 202 -7.42 -28.32 11.63
N MET A 203 -8.52 -28.59 10.92
CA MET A 203 -9.45 -27.59 10.41
C MET A 203 -9.96 -26.65 11.51
N ALA A 204 -10.38 -27.18 12.65
CA ALA A 204 -10.91 -26.39 13.76
C ALA A 204 -9.88 -25.38 14.29
N ARG A 205 -8.62 -25.79 14.37
CA ARG A 205 -7.52 -24.95 14.83
C ARG A 205 -7.24 -23.81 13.86
N LEU A 206 -7.29 -24.05 12.54
CA LEU A 206 -7.12 -23.02 11.53
C LEU A 206 -8.30 -22.06 11.51
N MET A 207 -9.53 -22.58 11.62
CA MET A 207 -10.75 -21.78 11.60
C MET A 207 -10.87 -20.83 12.79
N GLU A 208 -10.20 -21.08 13.90
CA GLU A 208 -10.09 -20.16 15.03
C GLU A 208 -9.53 -18.78 14.60
N HIS A 209 -8.63 -18.78 13.60
CA HIS A 209 -7.95 -17.60 13.11
C HIS A 209 -8.66 -16.93 11.92
N VAL A 210 -9.66 -17.58 11.32
CA VAL A 210 -10.48 -17.01 10.26
C VAL A 210 -11.57 -16.13 10.87
N ARG A 211 -11.68 -14.89 10.43
CA ARG A 211 -12.62 -13.91 11.00
C ARG A 211 -13.99 -14.01 10.33
N LEU A 212 -14.66 -15.14 10.51
CA LEU A 212 -15.97 -15.43 9.92
C LEU A 212 -17.02 -14.32 10.13
N PRO A 213 -17.10 -13.63 11.29
CA PRO A 213 -18.05 -12.51 11.48
C PRO A 213 -17.85 -11.34 10.52
N LEU A 214 -16.69 -11.25 9.86
CA LEU A 214 -16.38 -10.19 8.88
C LEU A 214 -16.72 -10.57 7.43
N LEU A 215 -17.16 -11.80 7.19
CA LEU A 215 -17.65 -12.26 5.88
C LEU A 215 -19.05 -11.73 5.58
N SER A 216 -19.44 -11.70 4.31
CA SER A 216 -20.83 -11.39 3.94
C SER A 216 -21.78 -12.51 4.34
N ARG A 217 -23.07 -12.15 4.57
CA ARG A 217 -24.10 -13.15 4.93
C ARG A 217 -24.28 -14.18 3.83
N GLU A 218 -24.25 -13.71 2.60
CA GLU A 218 -24.39 -14.53 1.40
C GLU A 218 -23.26 -15.55 1.31
N TYR A 219 -22.02 -15.12 1.57
CA TYR A 219 -20.85 -16.01 1.54
C TYR A 219 -20.87 -17.03 2.68
N LEU A 220 -21.30 -16.63 3.88
CA LEU A 220 -21.44 -17.54 5.01
C LEU A 220 -22.39 -18.69 4.70
N VAL A 221 -23.56 -18.39 4.08
CA VAL A 221 -24.58 -19.40 3.76
C VAL A 221 -24.19 -20.21 2.52
N GLN A 222 -23.76 -19.57 1.45
CA GLN A 222 -23.54 -20.23 0.16
C GLN A 222 -22.22 -21.00 0.08
N ARG A 223 -21.24 -20.60 0.86
CA ARG A 223 -19.89 -21.17 0.75
C ARG A 223 -19.40 -21.83 2.04
N VAL A 224 -19.46 -21.11 3.19
CA VAL A 224 -18.88 -21.63 4.45
C VAL A 224 -19.75 -22.73 5.04
N GLU A 225 -21.08 -22.56 5.07
CA GLU A 225 -22.02 -23.57 5.55
C GLU A 225 -22.01 -24.83 4.69
N GLU A 226 -21.85 -24.68 3.37
CA GLU A 226 -21.83 -25.81 2.43
C GLU A 226 -20.51 -26.57 2.42
N GLU A 227 -19.45 -26.05 3.03
CA GLU A 227 -18.15 -26.71 3.09
C GLU A 227 -18.19 -27.98 3.97
N ILE A 228 -17.82 -29.12 3.38
CA ILE A 228 -17.88 -30.45 4.05
C ILE A 228 -16.97 -30.48 5.29
N LEU A 229 -15.80 -29.86 5.24
CA LEU A 229 -14.87 -29.78 6.35
C LEU A 229 -15.46 -28.99 7.54
N VAL A 230 -16.29 -28.00 7.28
CA VAL A 230 -17.01 -27.23 8.31
C VAL A 230 -18.20 -28.05 8.83
N LYS A 231 -18.97 -28.72 7.95
CA LYS A 231 -20.10 -29.57 8.30
C LYS A 231 -19.71 -30.74 9.21
N ASN A 232 -18.51 -31.26 9.06
CA ASN A 232 -18.04 -32.42 9.81
C ASN A 232 -17.39 -32.07 11.16
N SER A 233 -17.13 -30.80 11.45
CA SER A 233 -16.49 -30.35 12.69
C SER A 233 -17.46 -29.57 13.56
N SER A 234 -17.66 -30.03 14.81
CA SER A 234 -18.49 -29.33 15.80
C SER A 234 -17.93 -27.92 16.10
N ALA A 235 -16.62 -27.79 16.33
CA ALA A 235 -15.98 -26.52 16.62
C ALA A 235 -16.11 -25.53 15.46
N CYS A 236 -16.00 -25.98 14.20
CA CYS A 236 -16.20 -25.13 13.04
C CYS A 236 -17.65 -24.64 12.92
N LYS A 237 -18.64 -25.48 13.28
CA LYS A 237 -20.04 -25.06 13.36
C LYS A 237 -20.27 -24.02 14.43
N ASP A 238 -19.60 -24.12 15.60
CA ASP A 238 -19.70 -23.11 16.65
C ASP A 238 -19.17 -21.73 16.16
N TYR A 239 -18.06 -21.70 15.41
CA TYR A 239 -17.55 -20.49 14.78
C TYR A 239 -18.52 -19.91 13.72
N LEU A 240 -19.16 -20.77 12.93
CA LEU A 240 -20.19 -20.34 11.98
C LEU A 240 -21.42 -19.77 12.69
N ILE A 241 -21.88 -20.40 13.77
CA ILE A 241 -22.99 -19.90 14.61
C ILE A 241 -22.63 -18.55 15.24
N GLU A 242 -21.40 -18.38 15.72
CA GLU A 242 -20.90 -17.08 16.21
C GLU A 242 -21.00 -15.99 15.12
N ALA A 243 -20.57 -16.29 13.91
CA ALA A 243 -20.64 -15.37 12.78
C ALA A 243 -22.10 -15.03 12.41
N MET A 244 -22.98 -16.01 12.35
CA MET A 244 -24.40 -15.79 12.08
C MET A 244 -25.06 -14.96 13.19
N LYS A 245 -24.78 -15.24 14.46
CA LYS A 245 -25.26 -14.41 15.59
C LYS A 245 -24.79 -12.96 15.46
N TYR A 246 -23.52 -12.74 15.12
CA TYR A 246 -22.99 -11.40 14.89
C TYR A 246 -23.79 -10.63 13.84
N HIS A 247 -24.20 -11.28 12.76
CA HIS A 247 -25.00 -10.65 11.70
C HIS A 247 -26.46 -10.41 12.08
N LEU A 248 -27.01 -11.17 13.00
CA LEU A 248 -28.38 -11.00 13.50
C LEU A 248 -28.50 -9.86 14.52
N LEU A 249 -27.40 -9.51 15.19
CA LEU A 249 -27.42 -8.45 16.21
C LEU A 249 -27.56 -7.05 15.59
N PRO A 250 -28.26 -6.12 16.26
CA PRO A 250 -28.25 -4.71 15.92
C PRO A 250 -26.83 -4.12 15.96
N THR A 251 -26.59 -3.09 15.20
CA THR A 251 -25.24 -2.46 15.06
C THR A 251 -24.63 -2.05 16.40
N GLU A 252 -25.44 -1.57 17.33
CA GLU A 252 -25.00 -1.15 18.67
C GLU A 252 -24.50 -2.34 19.51
N GLN A 253 -25.16 -3.48 19.40
CA GLN A 253 -24.79 -4.70 20.13
C GLN A 253 -23.58 -5.41 19.50
N ARG A 254 -23.39 -5.29 18.18
CA ARG A 254 -22.18 -5.80 17.50
C ARG A 254 -20.90 -5.15 18.04
N ALA A 255 -20.95 -3.85 18.36
CA ALA A 255 -19.83 -3.12 18.94
C ALA A 255 -19.39 -3.63 20.32
N LEU A 256 -20.29 -4.31 21.02
CA LEU A 256 -20.02 -4.91 22.34
C LEU A 256 -19.38 -6.31 22.23
N MET A 257 -19.54 -7.00 21.09
CA MET A 257 -18.88 -8.29 20.83
C MET A 257 -17.39 -8.09 20.54
N LYS A 258 -16.58 -8.02 21.61
CA LYS A 258 -15.12 -7.93 21.50
C LYS A 258 -14.52 -9.34 21.41
N SER A 259 -14.48 -9.91 20.22
CA SER A 259 -13.73 -11.13 19.90
C SER A 259 -12.54 -10.75 18.99
N THR A 260 -11.47 -11.53 19.03
CA THR A 260 -10.36 -11.43 18.07
C THR A 260 -10.86 -11.56 16.64
N ARG A 261 -11.91 -12.37 16.41
CA ARG A 261 -12.53 -12.61 15.11
C ARG A 261 -13.44 -11.49 14.62
N THR A 262 -13.88 -10.57 15.50
CA THR A 262 -14.65 -9.38 15.09
C THR A 262 -13.79 -8.15 14.82
N LYS A 263 -12.47 -8.23 15.12
CA LYS A 263 -11.51 -7.15 14.86
C LYS A 263 -11.14 -7.09 13.38
N LEU A 264 -11.19 -5.91 12.78
CA LEU A 264 -10.65 -5.70 11.42
C LEU A 264 -9.14 -5.84 11.40
N ARG A 265 -8.59 -6.41 10.33
CA ARG A 265 -7.13 -6.40 10.11
C ARG A 265 -6.66 -4.99 9.82
N THR A 266 -5.44 -4.70 10.23
CA THR A 266 -4.74 -3.43 10.02
C THR A 266 -3.51 -3.71 9.15
N PRO A 267 -3.66 -3.73 7.82
CA PRO A 267 -2.56 -4.08 6.91
C PRO A 267 -1.31 -3.24 7.15
N VAL A 268 -0.14 -3.85 6.98
CA VAL A 268 1.13 -3.10 6.92
C VAL A 268 0.99 -2.07 5.80
N SER A 269 1.37 -0.84 6.09
CA SER A 269 1.29 0.21 5.08
C SER A 269 2.14 -0.16 3.86
N LEU A 270 1.46 -0.52 2.77
CA LEU A 270 2.08 -0.64 1.45
C LEU A 270 2.70 0.71 1.05
N PRO A 271 3.68 0.75 0.14
CA PRO A 271 4.22 2.00 -0.37
C PRO A 271 3.07 2.88 -0.85
N LYS A 272 2.95 4.08 -0.29
CA LYS A 272 1.88 5.01 -0.62
C LYS A 272 2.30 5.79 -1.85
N LEU A 273 1.43 5.81 -2.86
CA LEU A 273 1.58 6.66 -4.02
C LEU A 273 0.52 7.76 -3.97
N MET A 274 0.90 8.98 -4.34
CA MET A 274 -0.03 10.09 -4.52
C MET A 274 -0.15 10.37 -6.01
N MET A 275 -1.35 10.21 -6.58
CA MET A 275 -1.59 10.42 -7.99
C MET A 275 -2.27 11.77 -8.24
N VAL A 276 -1.76 12.55 -9.18
CA VAL A 276 -2.34 13.80 -9.67
C VAL A 276 -2.77 13.60 -11.12
N VAL A 277 -4.05 13.78 -11.39
CA VAL A 277 -4.66 13.42 -12.68
C VAL A 277 -5.22 14.67 -13.38
N GLY A 278 -4.69 14.97 -14.54
CA GLY A 278 -5.11 16.13 -15.32
C GLY A 278 -4.94 17.45 -14.58
N GLY A 279 -5.87 18.36 -14.75
CA GLY A 279 -5.82 19.69 -14.16
C GLY A 279 -5.83 20.79 -15.21
N GLN A 280 -5.45 22.01 -14.83
CA GLN A 280 -5.46 23.19 -15.71
C GLN A 280 -4.17 23.99 -15.57
N ALA A 281 -3.46 24.19 -16.70
CA ALA A 281 -2.21 24.96 -16.77
C ALA A 281 -1.92 25.47 -18.19
N PRO A 282 -2.32 26.63 -18.59
CA PRO A 282 -3.53 27.42 -18.30
C PRO A 282 -4.80 26.77 -18.87
N LYS A 283 -4.66 25.85 -19.83
CA LYS A 283 -5.76 25.04 -20.41
C LYS A 283 -5.82 23.68 -19.72
N ALA A 284 -6.93 22.95 -19.88
CA ALA A 284 -7.03 21.58 -19.40
C ALA A 284 -5.91 20.71 -20.00
N ILE A 285 -5.28 19.86 -19.18
CA ILE A 285 -4.13 19.04 -19.54
C ILE A 285 -4.49 17.54 -19.46
N ARG A 286 -3.61 16.68 -20.01
CA ARG A 286 -3.75 15.22 -20.01
C ARG A 286 -2.77 14.55 -19.08
N SER A 287 -1.75 15.29 -18.62
CA SER A 287 -0.68 14.70 -17.81
C SER A 287 -1.20 14.07 -16.52
N VAL A 288 -0.57 12.97 -16.16
CA VAL A 288 -0.81 12.24 -14.92
C VAL A 288 0.54 11.97 -14.28
N GLU A 289 0.66 12.29 -13.00
CA GLU A 289 1.89 12.15 -12.24
C GLU A 289 1.63 11.42 -10.93
N CYS A 290 2.55 10.53 -10.56
CA CYS A 290 2.54 9.84 -9.27
C CYS A 290 3.74 10.27 -8.44
N TYR A 291 3.50 10.62 -7.18
CA TYR A 291 4.54 10.84 -6.18
C TYR A 291 4.74 9.57 -5.37
N ASP A 292 5.97 9.05 -5.39
CA ASP A 292 6.37 7.94 -4.55
C ASP A 292 6.92 8.47 -3.22
N PHE A 293 6.26 8.10 -2.10
CA PHE A 293 6.67 8.53 -0.76
C PHE A 293 7.94 7.81 -0.25
N LYS A 294 8.32 6.69 -0.86
CA LYS A 294 9.56 5.97 -0.53
C LYS A 294 10.76 6.59 -1.23
N GLU A 295 10.58 6.93 -2.53
CA GLU A 295 11.62 7.52 -3.36
C GLU A 295 11.65 9.05 -3.28
N GLU A 296 10.64 9.67 -2.64
CA GLU A 296 10.44 11.12 -2.49
C GLU A 296 10.49 11.88 -3.83
N ARG A 297 9.99 11.26 -4.91
CA ARG A 297 10.01 11.86 -6.26
C ARG A 297 8.72 11.64 -7.05
N TRP A 298 8.52 12.51 -8.05
CA TRP A 298 7.43 12.40 -9.01
C TRP A 298 7.83 11.55 -10.21
N HIS A 299 6.91 10.70 -10.65
CA HIS A 299 7.01 9.91 -11.88
C HIS A 299 5.85 10.23 -12.79
N GLN A 300 6.11 10.39 -14.08
CA GLN A 300 5.05 10.43 -15.08
C GLN A 300 4.54 9.01 -15.34
N VAL A 301 3.22 8.88 -15.43
CA VAL A 301 2.52 7.66 -15.81
C VAL A 301 1.66 7.93 -17.04
N ALA A 302 0.95 6.91 -17.55
CA ALA A 302 0.15 7.04 -18.76
C ALA A 302 -0.80 8.24 -18.70
N GLU A 303 -0.79 9.05 -19.76
CA GLU A 303 -1.66 10.22 -19.89
C GLU A 303 -3.13 9.85 -20.08
N LEU A 304 -4.03 10.72 -19.61
CA LEU A 304 -5.47 10.62 -19.90
C LEU A 304 -5.75 10.55 -21.42
N PRO A 305 -6.77 9.79 -21.85
CA PRO A 305 -7.21 9.74 -23.26
C PRO A 305 -7.61 11.12 -23.79
N SER A 306 -8.18 11.98 -22.92
CA SER A 306 -8.58 13.35 -23.25
C SER A 306 -8.19 14.32 -22.14
N ARG A 307 -8.02 15.61 -22.50
CA ARG A 307 -7.78 16.69 -21.54
C ARG A 307 -8.91 16.74 -20.52
N ARG A 308 -8.55 16.89 -19.24
CA ARG A 308 -9.53 16.86 -18.16
C ARG A 308 -9.11 17.69 -16.97
N CYS A 309 -10.00 18.59 -16.56
CA CYS A 309 -9.88 19.28 -15.28
C CYS A 309 -11.24 19.30 -14.57
N ARG A 310 -11.27 19.59 -13.26
CA ARG A 310 -12.49 19.69 -12.47
C ARG A 310 -13.32 18.38 -12.48
N ALA A 311 -12.64 17.24 -12.59
CA ALA A 311 -13.22 15.91 -12.56
C ALA A 311 -13.37 15.40 -11.12
N GLY A 312 -14.32 14.49 -10.90
CA GLY A 312 -14.35 13.67 -9.71
C GLY A 312 -13.34 12.54 -9.82
N MET A 313 -12.57 12.29 -8.77
CA MET A 313 -11.59 11.20 -8.75
C MET A 313 -11.91 10.23 -7.64
N VAL A 314 -11.97 8.95 -7.95
CA VAL A 314 -12.13 7.87 -6.97
C VAL A 314 -11.27 6.67 -7.34
N TYR A 315 -10.97 5.87 -6.33
CA TYR A 315 -10.38 4.56 -6.52
C TYR A 315 -11.38 3.49 -6.09
N MET A 316 -11.60 2.49 -6.92
CA MET A 316 -12.53 1.42 -6.66
C MET A 316 -12.08 0.14 -7.40
N GLY A 317 -12.09 -0.99 -6.70
CA GLY A 317 -11.78 -2.29 -7.31
C GLY A 317 -10.39 -2.40 -7.95
N GLY A 318 -9.35 -1.74 -7.36
CA GLY A 318 -8.00 -1.76 -7.92
C GLY A 318 -7.73 -0.70 -8.99
N MET A 319 -8.75 0.06 -9.43
CA MET A 319 -8.68 1.01 -10.53
C MET A 319 -8.94 2.44 -10.04
N VAL A 320 -8.32 3.44 -10.70
CA VAL A 320 -8.59 4.87 -10.47
C VAL A 320 -9.57 5.36 -11.54
N TYR A 321 -10.63 6.03 -11.14
CA TYR A 321 -11.66 6.56 -12.04
C TYR A 321 -11.62 8.08 -12.10
N ALA A 322 -11.54 8.63 -13.31
CA ALA A 322 -11.69 10.06 -13.60
C ALA A 322 -13.09 10.30 -14.17
N VAL A 323 -13.95 10.93 -13.36
CA VAL A 323 -15.39 11.04 -13.63
C VAL A 323 -15.74 12.45 -14.05
N GLY A 324 -16.31 12.61 -15.25
CA GLY A 324 -16.74 13.90 -15.76
C GLY A 324 -15.61 14.94 -15.88
N GLY A 325 -15.92 16.18 -15.59
CA GLY A 325 -14.97 17.30 -15.63
C GLY A 325 -15.19 18.20 -16.84
N PHE A 326 -14.14 18.97 -17.17
CA PHE A 326 -14.11 19.91 -18.29
C PHE A 326 -12.87 19.64 -19.14
N ASN A 327 -13.02 19.53 -20.46
CA ASN A 327 -11.95 19.14 -21.38
C ASN A 327 -11.20 20.34 -22.02
N GLY A 328 -11.54 21.55 -21.62
CA GLY A 328 -11.06 22.79 -22.20
C GLY A 328 -12.05 23.47 -23.14
N SER A 329 -13.09 22.76 -23.60
CA SER A 329 -14.15 23.28 -24.46
C SER A 329 -15.54 23.03 -23.87
N LEU A 330 -15.79 21.82 -23.40
CA LEU A 330 -17.10 21.38 -22.93
C LEU A 330 -17.00 20.63 -21.59
N ARG A 331 -18.08 20.68 -20.81
CA ARG A 331 -18.30 19.77 -19.68
C ARG A 331 -18.57 18.40 -20.26
N VAL A 332 -17.97 17.37 -19.68
CA VAL A 332 -18.03 16.02 -20.23
C VAL A 332 -18.80 15.06 -19.32
N ARG A 333 -19.36 14.02 -19.91
CA ARG A 333 -19.98 12.90 -19.23
C ARG A 333 -19.13 11.64 -19.27
N THR A 334 -17.97 11.72 -19.92
CA THR A 334 -17.05 10.58 -20.06
C THR A 334 -16.41 10.22 -18.74
N VAL A 335 -16.16 8.93 -18.58
CA VAL A 335 -15.49 8.35 -17.43
C VAL A 335 -14.36 7.48 -17.94
N ASP A 336 -13.16 7.72 -17.43
CA ASP A 336 -11.98 6.94 -17.76
C ASP A 336 -11.46 6.23 -16.51
N SER A 337 -11.06 4.98 -16.68
CA SER A 337 -10.53 4.09 -15.66
C SER A 337 -9.06 3.84 -15.91
N TYR A 338 -8.22 3.97 -14.90
CA TYR A 338 -6.78 3.70 -14.94
C TYR A 338 -6.45 2.41 -14.21
N ASP A 339 -5.73 1.52 -14.89
CA ASP A 339 -5.16 0.30 -14.33
C ASP A 339 -3.70 0.57 -13.90
N PRO A 340 -3.40 0.60 -12.60
CA PRO A 340 -2.04 0.89 -12.13
C PRO A 340 -1.02 -0.22 -12.47
N VAL A 341 -1.49 -1.45 -12.70
CA VAL A 341 -0.61 -2.59 -13.01
C VAL A 341 -0.17 -2.55 -14.48
N LYS A 342 -1.09 -2.15 -15.37
CA LYS A 342 -0.82 -2.07 -16.81
C LYS A 342 -0.34 -0.71 -17.26
N ASP A 343 -0.36 0.30 -16.36
CA ASP A 343 -0.13 1.72 -16.68
C ASP A 343 -0.97 2.17 -17.89
N GLN A 344 -2.29 1.92 -17.84
CA GLN A 344 -3.16 2.18 -18.99
C GLN A 344 -4.52 2.75 -18.57
N TRP A 345 -4.97 3.79 -19.32
CA TRP A 345 -6.32 4.31 -19.24
C TRP A 345 -7.25 3.63 -20.23
N THR A 346 -8.44 3.29 -19.78
CA THR A 346 -9.55 2.76 -20.61
C THR A 346 -10.82 3.54 -20.35
N SER A 347 -11.59 3.84 -21.42
CA SER A 347 -12.89 4.48 -21.24
C SER A 347 -13.92 3.43 -20.82
N VAL A 348 -14.75 3.78 -19.83
CA VAL A 348 -15.88 2.98 -19.37
C VAL A 348 -17.21 3.65 -19.76
N ALA A 349 -18.35 3.10 -19.34
CA ALA A 349 -19.65 3.68 -19.65
C ALA A 349 -19.73 5.16 -19.22
N ASN A 350 -20.37 5.96 -20.06
CA ASN A 350 -20.57 7.38 -19.82
C ASN A 350 -21.75 7.63 -18.86
N MET A 351 -21.64 8.67 -18.03
CA MET A 351 -22.79 9.20 -17.28
C MET A 351 -23.90 9.69 -18.22
N GLN A 352 -25.10 9.83 -17.71
CA GLN A 352 -26.21 10.43 -18.44
C GLN A 352 -26.04 11.96 -18.53
N ASP A 353 -25.71 12.60 -17.41
CA ASP A 353 -25.48 14.04 -17.34
C ASP A 353 -24.01 14.43 -17.57
N ARG A 354 -23.80 15.60 -18.19
CA ARG A 354 -22.49 16.25 -18.18
C ARG A 354 -22.25 16.86 -16.81
N ARG A 355 -21.11 16.59 -16.20
CA ARG A 355 -20.80 17.06 -14.85
C ARG A 355 -19.37 17.56 -14.76
N SER A 356 -19.16 18.83 -14.46
CA SER A 356 -17.89 19.35 -13.96
C SER A 356 -18.06 19.80 -12.51
N THR A 357 -16.96 19.92 -11.76
CA THR A 357 -17.00 20.30 -10.33
C THR A 357 -17.96 19.45 -9.49
N LEU A 358 -18.10 18.18 -9.86
CA LEU A 358 -18.91 17.21 -9.14
C LEU A 358 -18.16 16.66 -7.92
N GLY A 359 -18.88 16.08 -7.00
CA GLY A 359 -18.33 15.21 -5.97
C GLY A 359 -18.39 13.76 -6.41
N ALA A 360 -17.35 12.97 -6.13
CA ALA A 360 -17.34 11.54 -6.40
C ALA A 360 -16.89 10.75 -5.17
N ALA A 361 -17.57 9.65 -4.88
CA ALA A 361 -17.25 8.78 -3.75
C ALA A 361 -17.70 7.34 -4.01
N VAL A 362 -17.14 6.40 -3.25
CA VAL A 362 -17.52 4.98 -3.31
C VAL A 362 -18.28 4.60 -2.06
N LEU A 363 -19.51 4.10 -2.23
CA LEU A 363 -20.34 3.58 -1.14
C LEU A 363 -20.83 2.18 -1.53
N ASN A 364 -20.65 1.19 -0.65
CA ASN A 364 -21.08 -0.21 -0.85
C ASN A 364 -20.58 -0.83 -2.17
N GLY A 365 -19.36 -0.47 -2.62
CA GLY A 365 -18.77 -0.96 -3.87
C GLY A 365 -19.32 -0.34 -5.15
N LEU A 366 -20.17 0.68 -5.03
CA LEU A 366 -20.72 1.47 -6.15
C LEU A 366 -20.08 2.87 -6.15
N LEU A 367 -19.83 3.44 -7.35
CA LEU A 367 -19.28 4.78 -7.51
C LEU A 367 -20.44 5.77 -7.69
N TYR A 368 -20.47 6.80 -6.87
CA TYR A 368 -21.48 7.87 -6.89
C TYR A 368 -20.88 9.14 -7.48
N ALA A 369 -21.58 9.72 -8.49
CA ALA A 369 -21.33 11.04 -9.06
C ALA A 369 -22.43 12.00 -8.57
N VAL A 370 -22.05 12.95 -7.73
CA VAL A 370 -23.00 13.78 -6.97
C VAL A 370 -22.94 15.23 -7.43
N GLY A 371 -24.03 15.78 -7.89
CA GLY A 371 -24.16 17.17 -8.28
C GLY A 371 -23.22 17.58 -9.39
N GLY A 372 -22.61 18.75 -9.27
CA GLY A 372 -21.74 19.36 -10.27
C GLY A 372 -22.43 20.42 -11.10
N PHE A 373 -21.83 20.75 -12.25
CA PHE A 373 -22.30 21.78 -13.19
C PHE A 373 -22.29 21.24 -14.62
N ASP A 374 -23.39 21.33 -15.34
CA ASP A 374 -23.57 20.76 -16.68
C ASP A 374 -23.13 21.71 -17.82
N GLY A 375 -22.93 22.97 -17.50
CA GLY A 375 -22.63 24.05 -18.44
C GLY A 375 -23.67 25.14 -18.47
N SER A 376 -24.90 24.84 -17.98
CA SER A 376 -26.00 25.78 -17.84
C SER A 376 -26.41 25.96 -16.39
N THR A 377 -26.54 24.89 -15.64
CA THR A 377 -27.03 24.93 -14.24
C THR A 377 -26.23 24.03 -13.31
N GLY A 378 -26.29 24.34 -12.02
CA GLY A 378 -25.89 23.41 -10.97
C GLY A 378 -26.87 22.24 -10.89
N LEU A 379 -26.35 21.05 -10.61
CA LEU A 379 -27.11 19.80 -10.57
C LEU A 379 -27.44 19.40 -9.13
N SER A 380 -28.67 18.91 -8.92
CA SER A 380 -29.01 18.12 -7.74
C SER A 380 -29.02 16.62 -8.02
N SER A 381 -28.98 16.24 -9.31
CA SER A 381 -29.00 14.82 -9.71
C SER A 381 -27.77 14.07 -9.23
N VAL A 382 -27.98 12.79 -8.97
CA VAL A 382 -26.95 11.84 -8.53
C VAL A 382 -27.02 10.61 -9.40
N GLU A 383 -25.87 10.20 -9.93
CA GLU A 383 -25.74 8.98 -10.71
C GLU A 383 -24.81 7.99 -10.02
N VAL A 384 -25.09 6.71 -10.22
CA VAL A 384 -24.35 5.59 -9.64
C VAL A 384 -23.85 4.68 -10.73
N TYR A 385 -22.57 4.31 -10.64
CA TYR A 385 -21.94 3.37 -11.54
C TYR A 385 -21.76 2.02 -10.87
N ASN A 386 -22.20 0.98 -11.56
CA ASN A 386 -21.96 -0.41 -11.18
C ASN A 386 -20.84 -1.01 -12.03
N LEU A 387 -19.72 -1.33 -11.37
CA LEU A 387 -18.54 -1.93 -12.04
C LEU A 387 -18.87 -3.27 -12.72
N LYS A 388 -19.77 -4.07 -12.14
CA LYS A 388 -20.10 -5.42 -12.68
C LYS A 388 -20.89 -5.34 -13.98
N THR A 389 -21.82 -4.39 -14.08
CA THR A 389 -22.68 -4.22 -15.28
C THR A 389 -22.12 -3.20 -16.27
N ASN A 390 -21.13 -2.39 -15.84
CA ASN A 390 -20.60 -1.26 -16.60
C ASN A 390 -21.70 -0.26 -17.01
N GLU A 391 -22.61 0.09 -16.09
CA GLU A 391 -23.74 0.96 -16.35
C GLU A 391 -23.89 2.05 -15.32
N TRP A 392 -24.43 3.22 -15.75
CA TRP A 392 -24.79 4.34 -14.90
C TRP A 392 -26.31 4.44 -14.80
N PHE A 393 -26.84 4.68 -13.61
CA PHE A 393 -28.26 4.90 -13.35
C PHE A 393 -28.46 6.03 -12.34
N HIS A 394 -29.58 6.74 -12.45
CA HIS A 394 -29.96 7.77 -11.50
C HIS A 394 -30.50 7.16 -10.19
N VAL A 395 -30.13 7.79 -9.08
CA VAL A 395 -30.74 7.57 -7.77
C VAL A 395 -31.42 8.85 -7.31
N ALA A 396 -32.01 8.85 -6.12
CA ALA A 396 -32.71 10.04 -5.59
C ALA A 396 -31.81 11.27 -5.66
N PRO A 397 -32.27 12.39 -6.18
CA PRO A 397 -31.53 13.63 -6.24
C PRO A 397 -31.45 14.29 -4.86
N MET A 398 -30.37 15.09 -4.64
CA MET A 398 -30.30 15.98 -3.49
C MET A 398 -31.42 16.99 -3.46
N ASN A 399 -31.75 17.51 -2.28
CA ASN A 399 -32.73 18.57 -2.12
C ASN A 399 -32.26 19.93 -2.69
N THR A 400 -30.94 20.12 -2.71
CA THR A 400 -30.29 21.35 -3.18
C THR A 400 -29.39 21.10 -4.38
N ARG A 401 -29.40 22.00 -5.37
CA ARG A 401 -28.42 22.01 -6.47
C ARG A 401 -27.05 22.41 -5.93
N ARG A 402 -26.05 21.61 -6.19
CA ARG A 402 -24.68 21.82 -5.66
C ARG A 402 -23.65 21.63 -6.74
N SER A 403 -23.01 22.72 -7.17
CA SER A 403 -21.74 22.67 -7.91
C SER A 403 -20.56 22.89 -6.94
N SER A 404 -19.38 22.41 -7.28
CA SER A 404 -18.20 22.45 -6.40
C SER A 404 -18.51 21.90 -5.00
N VAL A 405 -19.21 20.80 -4.95
CA VAL A 405 -19.67 20.11 -3.74
C VAL A 405 -18.56 19.19 -3.19
N GLY A 406 -18.38 19.18 -1.88
CA GLY A 406 -17.56 18.20 -1.19
C GLY A 406 -18.37 16.94 -0.92
N VAL A 407 -17.86 15.76 -1.30
CA VAL A 407 -18.56 14.49 -1.09
C VAL A 407 -17.66 13.47 -0.40
N GLY A 408 -18.21 12.76 0.56
CA GLY A 408 -17.52 11.72 1.28
C GLY A 408 -18.45 10.72 1.95
N VAL A 409 -17.91 9.56 2.34
CA VAL A 409 -18.65 8.46 2.94
C VAL A 409 -18.21 8.24 4.37
N VAL A 410 -19.17 8.19 5.28
CA VAL A 410 -18.93 7.95 6.71
C VAL A 410 -20.07 7.10 7.28
N GLY A 411 -19.69 6.06 8.04
CA GLY A 411 -20.69 5.21 8.69
C GLY A 411 -21.67 4.55 7.73
N GLY A 412 -21.23 4.23 6.49
CA GLY A 412 -22.10 3.63 5.47
C GLY A 412 -23.10 4.60 4.82
N LYS A 413 -22.94 5.91 5.03
CA LYS A 413 -23.76 6.95 4.42
C LYS A 413 -22.91 7.93 3.62
N LEU A 414 -23.50 8.53 2.56
CA LEU A 414 -22.87 9.51 1.70
C LEU A 414 -23.27 10.92 2.14
N TYR A 415 -22.31 11.82 2.24
CA TYR A 415 -22.51 13.21 2.65
C TYR A 415 -22.13 14.16 1.53
N ALA A 416 -23.04 15.09 1.20
CA ALA A 416 -22.80 16.21 0.29
C ALA A 416 -22.69 17.50 1.12
N VAL A 417 -21.52 18.12 1.09
CA VAL A 417 -21.13 19.20 1.99
C VAL A 417 -20.94 20.50 1.22
N GLY A 418 -21.71 21.51 1.55
CA GLY A 418 -21.60 22.84 0.96
C GLY A 418 -21.82 22.84 -0.55
N GLY A 419 -20.94 23.53 -1.27
CA GLY A 419 -21.04 23.77 -2.70
C GLY A 419 -21.56 25.17 -3.02
N TYR A 420 -21.88 25.38 -4.29
CA TYR A 420 -22.43 26.63 -4.81
C TYR A 420 -23.78 26.34 -5.50
N ASP A 421 -24.79 27.06 -5.10
CA ASP A 421 -26.08 27.05 -5.77
C ASP A 421 -26.20 28.23 -6.74
N GLY A 422 -26.31 27.92 -8.02
CA GLY A 422 -26.42 28.92 -9.08
C GLY A 422 -27.76 29.68 -9.07
N ALA A 423 -28.81 29.10 -8.49
CA ALA A 423 -30.13 29.75 -8.42
C ALA A 423 -30.14 30.86 -7.38
N SER A 424 -29.68 30.59 -6.19
CA SER A 424 -29.52 31.60 -5.13
C SER A 424 -28.25 32.44 -5.27
N ARG A 425 -27.31 32.06 -6.16
CA ARG A 425 -26.01 32.67 -6.35
C ARG A 425 -25.16 32.73 -5.06
N GLN A 426 -25.26 31.72 -4.24
CA GLN A 426 -24.63 31.67 -2.91
C GLN A 426 -23.86 30.37 -2.71
N CYS A 427 -22.76 30.46 -1.94
CA CYS A 427 -22.15 29.28 -1.35
C CYS A 427 -23.05 28.74 -0.23
N LEU A 428 -23.02 27.44 -0.04
CA LEU A 428 -23.92 26.74 0.88
C LEU A 428 -23.20 26.39 2.19
N SER A 429 -23.91 26.55 3.31
CA SER A 429 -23.54 25.98 4.63
C SER A 429 -24.20 24.62 4.87
N SER A 430 -25.27 24.34 4.11
CA SER A 430 -26.06 23.12 4.29
C SER A 430 -25.28 21.86 3.92
N VAL A 431 -25.60 20.79 4.63
CA VAL A 431 -25.07 19.44 4.43
C VAL A 431 -26.24 18.49 4.26
N GLU A 432 -26.17 17.62 3.27
CA GLU A 432 -27.14 16.56 3.04
C GLU A 432 -26.50 15.18 3.20
N CYS A 433 -27.24 14.25 3.76
CA CYS A 433 -26.85 12.86 3.98
C CYS A 433 -27.77 11.94 3.17
N TYR A 434 -27.15 11.03 2.41
CA TYR A 434 -27.86 10.01 1.64
C TYR A 434 -27.76 8.65 2.32
N ASP A 435 -28.90 8.00 2.46
CA ASP A 435 -29.00 6.61 2.90
C ASP A 435 -29.32 5.71 1.71
N ALA A 436 -28.38 4.81 1.37
CA ALA A 436 -28.54 3.92 0.23
C ALA A 436 -29.65 2.85 0.43
N ASN A 437 -30.05 2.57 1.68
CA ASN A 437 -31.10 1.58 1.96
C ASN A 437 -32.52 2.16 1.69
N THR A 438 -32.72 3.45 1.99
CA THR A 438 -33.98 4.13 1.76
C THR A 438 -34.02 4.88 0.43
N ASN A 439 -32.83 5.07 -0.22
CA ASN A 439 -32.66 5.90 -1.40
C ASN A 439 -33.19 7.34 -1.19
N GLU A 440 -32.85 7.96 -0.04
CA GLU A 440 -33.33 9.29 0.34
C GLU A 440 -32.20 10.19 0.80
N TRP A 441 -32.32 11.49 0.52
CA TRP A 441 -31.48 12.55 1.03
C TRP A 441 -32.16 13.32 2.15
N SER A 442 -31.46 13.54 3.24
CA SER A 442 -31.92 14.33 4.37
C SER A 442 -30.92 15.40 4.75
N TYR A 443 -31.40 16.58 5.15
CA TYR A 443 -30.53 17.61 5.73
C TYR A 443 -30.02 17.14 7.09
N VAL A 444 -28.73 17.44 7.35
CA VAL A 444 -28.12 17.28 8.64
C VAL A 444 -27.61 18.64 9.15
N ALA A 445 -26.94 18.67 10.30
CA ALA A 445 -26.43 19.92 10.87
C ALA A 445 -25.59 20.70 9.87
N GLU A 446 -25.85 22.00 9.77
CA GLU A 446 -25.13 22.90 8.87
C GLU A 446 -23.73 23.24 9.37
N MET A 447 -22.85 23.60 8.44
CA MET A 447 -21.56 24.22 8.78
C MET A 447 -21.78 25.64 9.31
N SER A 448 -20.92 26.08 10.18
CA SER A 448 -20.91 27.48 10.68
C SER A 448 -20.66 28.53 9.60
N THR A 449 -20.07 28.13 8.47
CA THR A 449 -19.66 29.02 7.37
C THR A 449 -20.06 28.41 6.03
N ARG A 450 -20.57 29.23 5.11
CA ARG A 450 -20.86 28.84 3.73
C ARG A 450 -19.55 28.53 2.98
N ARG A 451 -19.51 27.38 2.30
CA ARG A 451 -18.29 26.89 1.60
C ARG A 451 -18.62 26.33 0.24
N SER A 452 -17.79 26.68 -0.74
CA SER A 452 -17.78 26.09 -2.08
C SER A 452 -16.39 25.48 -2.33
N GLY A 453 -16.30 24.36 -3.03
CA GLY A 453 -15.05 23.64 -3.26
C GLY A 453 -14.45 23.04 -1.97
N ALA A 454 -15.30 22.65 -1.03
CA ALA A 454 -14.84 21.98 0.19
C ALA A 454 -14.31 20.60 -0.15
N GLY A 455 -13.09 20.29 0.29
CA GLY A 455 -12.53 18.94 0.26
C GLY A 455 -13.07 18.13 1.43
N PHE A 456 -13.43 16.88 1.17
CA PHE A 456 -13.78 15.93 2.21
C PHE A 456 -12.61 14.97 2.46
N PHE A 457 -12.17 14.92 3.71
CA PHE A 457 -11.09 14.04 4.13
C PHE A 457 -11.58 13.16 5.29
N TYR A 458 -11.39 11.84 5.16
CA TYR A 458 -11.69 10.90 6.24
C TYR A 458 -10.39 10.30 6.79
N SER A 459 -10.20 10.45 8.09
CA SER A 459 -9.18 9.72 8.85
C SER A 459 -9.87 8.85 9.89
N LEU A 460 -9.38 7.62 10.08
CA LEU A 460 -9.95 6.61 10.99
C LEU A 460 -10.18 7.09 12.45
N LYS A 461 -9.75 8.31 12.80
CA LYS A 461 -9.90 8.87 14.16
C LYS A 461 -10.60 10.23 14.25
N LEU A 462 -10.78 11.00 13.16
CA LEU A 462 -11.35 12.35 13.24
C LEU A 462 -11.85 12.83 11.86
N PHE A 463 -12.97 13.55 11.84
CA PHE A 463 -13.49 14.24 10.67
C PHE A 463 -12.84 15.61 10.54
N TYR A 464 -12.27 15.92 9.37
CA TYR A 464 -11.76 17.25 9.07
C TYR A 464 -12.40 17.80 7.81
N PHE A 465 -12.92 19.03 7.92
CA PHE A 465 -13.28 19.83 6.76
C PHE A 465 -12.12 20.78 6.44
N SER A 466 -11.50 20.64 5.28
CA SER A 466 -10.49 21.60 4.89
C SER A 466 -11.13 22.90 4.43
N ARG A 467 -10.62 23.99 4.92
CA ARG A 467 -11.09 25.35 4.62
C ARG A 467 -10.65 25.75 3.22
N CYS A 468 -11.59 26.17 2.39
CA CYS A 468 -11.31 26.96 1.22
C CYS A 468 -10.95 28.39 1.65
N ILE A 469 -9.78 28.83 1.25
CA ILE A 469 -9.03 29.95 1.81
C ILE A 469 -9.76 31.29 1.66
N GLN A 470 -9.96 31.98 2.78
CA GLN A 470 -9.63 33.40 2.93
C GLN A 470 -8.91 33.55 4.27
N HIS A 471 -7.61 33.89 4.17
CA HIS A 471 -6.73 34.37 5.25
C HIS A 471 -7.00 33.89 6.70
N GLU A 472 -6.22 32.96 7.17
CA GLU A 472 -5.47 32.91 8.43
C GLU A 472 -5.01 31.48 8.75
N LEU A 473 -3.73 31.36 9.04
CA LEU A 473 -3.09 30.12 9.49
C LEU A 473 -3.60 29.75 10.88
N PHE A 474 -4.38 28.69 10.99
CA PHE A 474 -4.60 28.04 12.27
C PHE A 474 -3.73 26.79 12.40
N GLN A 475 -2.87 26.78 13.42
CA GLN A 475 -2.05 25.63 13.79
C GLN A 475 -2.94 24.47 14.24
N VAL A 476 -2.89 23.36 13.51
CA VAL A 476 -3.40 22.07 13.98
C VAL A 476 -2.20 21.25 14.43
N LYS A 477 -2.15 20.92 15.73
CA LYS A 477 -1.18 19.95 16.26
C LYS A 477 -1.44 18.59 15.63
N LEU A 478 -0.66 18.22 14.64
CA LEU A 478 -0.63 16.88 14.05
C LEU A 478 0.56 16.11 14.57
N HIS A 479 0.29 14.99 15.21
CA HIS A 479 1.29 13.99 15.59
C HIS A 479 1.70 13.17 14.35
N ASN A 480 2.36 13.81 13.38
CA ASN A 480 3.18 13.12 12.38
C ASN A 480 4.02 14.14 11.61
N ILE A 481 5.27 14.22 11.98
CA ILE A 481 6.29 15.15 11.47
C ILE A 481 6.50 15.02 9.93
N ILE A 482 6.16 13.88 9.34
CA ILE A 482 6.29 13.61 7.89
C ILE A 482 5.28 14.44 7.07
N PHE A 483 4.05 14.61 7.55
CA PHE A 483 3.05 15.42 6.85
C PHE A 483 3.40 16.91 6.82
N LEU A 484 4.02 17.41 7.86
CA LEU A 484 4.48 18.81 7.92
C LEU A 484 5.66 19.09 6.96
N ARG A 485 6.59 18.14 6.79
CA ARG A 485 7.68 18.29 5.82
C ARG A 485 7.19 18.33 4.37
N LEU A 486 6.21 17.50 4.01
CA LEU A 486 5.60 17.52 2.69
C LEU A 486 4.84 18.83 2.42
N PHE A 487 4.11 19.34 3.42
CA PHE A 487 3.43 20.63 3.32
C PHE A 487 4.41 21.79 3.12
N PHE A 488 5.58 21.75 3.77
CA PHE A 488 6.61 22.80 3.59
C PHE A 488 7.30 22.72 2.23
N HIS A 489 7.60 21.52 1.72
CA HIS A 489 8.22 21.36 0.38
C HIS A 489 7.25 21.69 -0.75
N LEU A 490 6.00 21.25 -0.65
CA LEU A 490 4.95 21.63 -1.58
C LEU A 490 4.58 23.11 -1.46
N GLY A 491 4.64 23.72 -0.28
CA GLY A 491 4.36 25.12 -0.04
C GLY A 491 5.31 26.08 -0.76
N GLN A 492 6.57 25.72 -0.96
CA GLN A 492 7.50 26.55 -1.76
C GLN A 492 7.18 26.53 -3.27
N PHE A 493 6.58 25.47 -3.79
CA PHE A 493 6.10 25.41 -5.18
C PHE A 493 4.74 26.12 -5.36
N PHE A 494 3.96 26.30 -4.29
CA PHE A 494 2.57 26.76 -4.30
C PHE A 494 2.37 28.25 -4.03
N VAL A 495 3.37 28.96 -3.57
CA VAL A 495 3.29 30.40 -3.26
C VAL A 495 3.09 31.28 -4.51
N LYS A 496 3.25 30.75 -5.71
CA LYS A 496 3.13 31.54 -6.95
C LYS A 496 1.74 31.55 -7.61
N TYR A 497 0.79 30.73 -7.16
CA TYR A 497 -0.57 30.71 -7.74
C TYR A 497 -1.64 30.52 -6.65
N SER A 498 -2.54 31.47 -6.54
CA SER A 498 -3.70 31.44 -5.61
C SER A 498 -4.72 30.41 -6.07
N THR A 499 -4.67 29.17 -5.54
CA THR A 499 -5.51 28.08 -6.01
C THR A 499 -5.97 27.18 -4.86
N GLN A 500 -7.20 26.71 -4.96
CA GLN A 500 -7.87 25.85 -4.00
C GLN A 500 -7.50 24.39 -4.19
N TRP A 501 -7.16 23.69 -3.12
CA TRP A 501 -6.81 22.27 -3.10
C TRP A 501 -7.87 21.44 -2.39
N CYS A 502 -8.26 20.35 -3.00
CA CYS A 502 -9.11 19.36 -2.36
C CYS A 502 -8.37 18.01 -2.30
N PHE A 503 -8.31 17.42 -1.12
CA PHE A 503 -7.70 16.13 -0.89
C PHE A 503 -8.78 15.06 -0.73
N LEU A 504 -8.65 13.97 -1.43
CA LEU A 504 -9.44 12.78 -1.21
C LEU A 504 -8.48 11.66 -0.83
N ALA A 505 -8.47 11.27 0.43
CA ALA A 505 -7.79 10.08 0.89
C ALA A 505 -8.83 9.03 1.19
N THR A 506 -8.83 7.96 0.42
CA THR A 506 -9.60 6.75 0.74
C THR A 506 -8.62 5.68 1.23
N PRO A 507 -8.93 4.94 2.29
CA PRO A 507 -8.09 3.82 2.72
C PRO A 507 -8.28 2.67 1.74
N PHE A 508 -7.22 2.33 1.00
CA PHE A 508 -7.23 1.30 -0.02
C PHE A 508 -6.80 -0.05 0.53
N LYS A 509 -7.45 -1.11 0.04
CA LYS A 509 -7.16 -2.49 0.43
C LYS A 509 -6.04 -3.17 -0.37
N TYR A 510 -5.57 -2.60 -1.50
CA TYR A 510 -4.64 -3.31 -2.39
C TYR A 510 -3.47 -2.53 -2.98
N LEU A 511 -3.56 -1.21 -3.03
CA LEU A 511 -2.45 -0.30 -3.30
C LEU A 511 -2.75 0.95 -2.53
N PRO A 512 -1.89 1.44 -1.65
CA PRO A 512 -2.14 2.70 -0.97
C PRO A 512 -1.86 3.85 -1.94
N VAL A 513 -2.74 4.00 -2.93
CA VAL A 513 -2.75 5.17 -3.79
C VAL A 513 -3.57 6.24 -3.09
N ILE A 514 -2.94 7.30 -2.63
CA ILE A 514 -3.63 8.51 -2.23
C ILE A 514 -3.90 9.27 -3.52
N VAL A 515 -5.14 9.27 -3.99
CA VAL A 515 -5.54 10.09 -5.14
C VAL A 515 -5.77 11.50 -4.65
N LEU A 516 -4.89 12.39 -5.01
CA LEU A 516 -5.00 13.83 -4.77
C LEU A 516 -5.63 14.46 -6.00
N THR A 517 -6.84 14.94 -5.87
CA THR A 517 -7.48 15.72 -6.92
C THR A 517 -7.11 17.18 -6.72
N CYS A 518 -6.21 17.70 -7.55
CA CYS A 518 -5.96 19.12 -7.62
C CYS A 518 -7.07 19.78 -8.43
N PHE A 519 -7.97 20.47 -7.77
CA PHE A 519 -8.84 21.43 -8.41
C PHE A 519 -8.16 22.79 -8.39
N ILE A 520 -7.62 23.21 -9.54
CA ILE A 520 -7.39 24.62 -9.79
C ILE A 520 -8.74 25.17 -10.21
N ILE A 521 -9.52 25.70 -9.27
CA ILE A 521 -10.68 26.52 -9.62
C ILE A 521 -10.11 27.89 -10.01
N GLY A 522 -9.81 28.04 -11.29
CA GLY A 522 -9.80 29.39 -11.86
C GLY A 522 -11.19 29.95 -11.60
N ARG A 523 -11.32 31.13 -10.99
CA ARG A 523 -12.57 31.86 -11.02
C ARG A 523 -13.02 31.89 -12.47
N ASP A 524 -14.11 31.18 -12.82
CA ASP A 524 -14.93 31.65 -13.93
C ASP A 524 -15.52 32.97 -13.43
N VAL A 525 -14.82 34.05 -13.75
CA VAL A 525 -15.47 35.35 -13.85
C VAL A 525 -16.40 35.19 -15.03
N ALA A 526 -17.59 34.63 -14.80
CA ALA A 526 -18.70 34.97 -15.63
C ALA A 526 -18.76 36.51 -15.57
N THR A 527 -18.47 37.10 -16.69
CA THR A 527 -18.60 38.51 -16.93
C THR A 527 -20.02 38.95 -16.62
N ASN A 528 -20.27 39.25 -15.36
CA ASN A 528 -21.31 40.14 -14.95
C ASN A 528 -20.70 41.01 -13.86
N LYS A 529 -20.55 42.28 -14.23
CA LYS A 529 -20.16 43.39 -13.38
C LYS A 529 -20.79 43.21 -12.00
N MET A 530 -19.98 42.92 -11.00
CA MET A 530 -20.26 43.33 -9.63
C MET A 530 -19.46 44.63 -9.44
N ASP A 531 -20.16 45.72 -9.41
CA ASP A 531 -19.66 47.01 -8.97
C ASP A 531 -19.20 46.84 -7.50
N GLY A 532 -17.95 47.12 -7.24
CA GLY A 532 -17.49 47.45 -5.91
C GLY A 532 -16.52 46.52 -5.17
N LEU A 533 -15.59 45.83 -5.85
CA LEU A 533 -14.42 45.28 -5.15
C LEU A 533 -13.15 45.48 -6.02
N PRO A 534 -12.03 45.87 -5.43
CA PRO A 534 -10.82 46.23 -6.19
C PRO A 534 -10.24 45.00 -6.90
N VAL A 535 -10.10 45.10 -8.19
CA VAL A 535 -9.35 44.18 -9.03
C VAL A 535 -7.87 44.37 -8.70
N CYS A 536 -7.25 43.41 -8.04
CA CYS A 536 -5.79 43.33 -8.05
C CYS A 536 -5.35 42.90 -9.44
N SER A 537 -4.91 43.85 -10.24
CA SER A 537 -4.17 43.61 -11.46
C SER A 537 -2.79 43.04 -11.09
N VAL A 538 -2.51 41.83 -11.51
CA VAL A 538 -1.15 41.29 -11.54
C VAL A 538 -0.59 41.67 -12.91
N GLY A 539 0.20 42.69 -12.92
CA GLY A 539 1.06 43.05 -14.06
C GLY A 539 2.36 42.26 -14.00
N GLY A 540 2.82 41.84 -15.18
CA GLY A 540 4.15 41.29 -15.45
C GLY A 540 4.24 39.77 -15.41
#